data_1219d5545153ad9ffa4720c91ccaa3ff
#
_entry.id   1219d5545153ad9ffa4720c91ccaa3ff
#
_cell.length_a   1.000
_cell.length_b   1.000
_cell.length_c   1.000
_cell.angle_alpha   90.00
_cell.angle_beta   90.00
_cell.angle_gamma   90.00
#
_symmetry.space_group_name_H-M   'P 1'
#
loop_
_entity.id
_entity.type
_entity.pdbx_description
1 polymer ?
#
loop_
_entity_poly.entity_id
_entity_poly.type
_entity_poly.pdbx_seq_one_letter_code
_entity_poly.pdbx_strand_id
1 'polypeptide(L)'
;MQTLFPETTLPNGMKIFYLRKEEVPILYEQIQEYFKNGIELYEGDTVFDVGANIGLFALHVYQVCRKNVSIYAFEPIPAIFDVLQRNAERFDPENIKVFLCGLSTECKTTTFAYHPKATALSTAYPDGSNEVRDQLKRAILRNLKNAPPYLRRLRLLPPSLRSLILNHRLRRAFQIEPVTCQLRTVSDILRNHAVERIDLLKVDVEKSELDVLLGIEGQDWQKINQVVVEVHDLDHRVKKITAMLKGHGFRKITLEQEPIFKGSNIFNLYALRQNSR
;
A
#
# COMPACT_ATOMS: atom_id res chain seq x y z
N MET A 1 11.83 27.75 -2.25
CA MET A 1 11.25 27.68 -0.91
C MET A 1 11.07 26.22 -0.58
N GLN A 2 11.76 25.69 0.45
CA GLN A 2 11.49 24.32 0.90
C GLN A 2 10.11 24.27 1.53
N THR A 3 9.22 23.46 0.99
CA THR A 3 7.89 23.22 1.57
C THR A 3 8.09 22.62 2.96
N LEU A 4 7.70 23.34 4.01
CA LEU A 4 7.74 22.83 5.38
C LEU A 4 6.53 21.89 5.56
N PHE A 5 6.77 20.57 5.55
CA PHE A 5 5.73 19.62 5.91
C PHE A 5 5.50 19.58 7.42
N PRO A 6 4.26 19.42 7.87
CA PRO A 6 3.98 19.23 9.28
C PRO A 6 4.51 17.88 9.78
N GLU A 7 4.85 17.83 11.08
CA GLU A 7 5.43 16.66 11.73
C GLU A 7 4.50 16.09 12.81
N THR A 8 4.64 14.80 13.06
CA THR A 8 4.01 14.11 14.21
C THR A 8 4.92 12.99 14.72
N THR A 9 4.64 12.52 15.93
CA THR A 9 5.34 11.37 16.52
C THR A 9 4.41 10.16 16.47
N LEU A 10 4.90 9.05 15.92
CA LEU A 10 4.21 7.76 15.90
C LEU A 10 4.23 7.10 17.29
N PRO A 11 3.35 6.12 17.57
CA PRO A 11 3.32 5.38 18.84
C PRO A 11 4.65 4.71 19.21
N ASN A 12 5.48 4.35 18.23
CA ASN A 12 6.82 3.78 18.42
C ASN A 12 7.93 4.83 18.64
N GLY A 13 7.57 6.12 18.77
CA GLY A 13 8.50 7.23 19.04
C GLY A 13 9.13 7.85 17.79
N MET A 14 8.93 7.33 16.59
CA MET A 14 9.46 7.93 15.36
C MET A 14 8.76 9.26 15.04
N LYS A 15 9.55 10.29 14.72
CA LYS A 15 9.05 11.56 14.18
C LYS A 15 9.01 11.49 12.66
N ILE A 16 7.84 11.72 12.09
CA ILE A 16 7.60 11.67 10.65
C ILE A 16 6.99 12.95 10.12
N PHE A 17 7.20 13.22 8.84
CA PHE A 17 6.43 14.19 8.09
C PHE A 17 5.14 13.55 7.57
N TYR A 18 4.09 14.36 7.38
CA TYR A 18 2.81 13.89 6.83
C TYR A 18 2.15 14.96 5.95
N LEU A 19 1.25 14.51 5.07
CA LEU A 19 0.33 15.37 4.32
C LEU A 19 -0.99 15.58 5.07
N ARG A 20 -1.50 14.49 5.64
CA ARG A 20 -2.81 14.42 6.29
C ARG A 20 -2.68 13.79 7.65
N LYS A 21 -2.88 14.58 8.72
CA LYS A 21 -2.77 14.08 10.11
C LYS A 21 -3.75 12.96 10.41
N GLU A 22 -4.94 13.04 9.81
CA GLU A 22 -6.03 12.09 10.02
C GLU A 22 -5.72 10.71 9.44
N GLU A 23 -4.85 10.62 8.41
CA GLU A 23 -4.46 9.36 7.76
C GLU A 23 -3.35 8.63 8.51
N VAL A 24 -2.49 9.35 9.24
CA VAL A 24 -1.34 8.75 9.93
C VAL A 24 -1.71 7.56 10.83
N PRO A 25 -2.74 7.64 11.69
CA PRO A 25 -3.13 6.51 12.53
C PRO A 25 -3.64 5.32 11.72
N ILE A 26 -4.33 5.56 10.58
CA ILE A 26 -4.87 4.51 9.71
C ILE A 26 -3.72 3.77 9.05
N LEU A 27 -2.83 4.50 8.38
CA LEU A 27 -1.66 3.94 7.72
C LEU A 27 -0.75 3.20 8.71
N TYR A 28 -0.63 3.70 9.94
CA TYR A 28 0.18 3.05 10.96
C TYR A 28 -0.44 1.73 11.47
N GLU A 29 -1.77 1.69 11.67
CA GLU A 29 -2.48 0.46 12.06
C GLU A 29 -2.43 -0.59 10.94
N GLN A 30 -2.51 -0.17 9.67
CA GLN A 30 -2.47 -1.04 8.50
C GLN A 30 -1.13 -1.79 8.35
N ILE A 31 -0.02 -1.22 8.82
CA ILE A 31 1.31 -1.86 8.75
C ILE A 31 1.28 -3.28 9.36
N GLN A 32 0.57 -3.47 10.46
CA GLN A 32 0.52 -4.76 11.17
C GLN A 32 -0.16 -5.85 10.34
N GLU A 33 -1.02 -5.47 9.40
CA GLU A 33 -1.69 -6.42 8.51
C GLU A 33 -0.70 -7.09 7.55
N TYR A 34 0.38 -6.41 7.15
CA TYR A 34 1.37 -6.97 6.22
C TYR A 34 2.30 -8.01 6.86
N PHE A 35 2.39 -8.07 8.20
CA PHE A 35 3.26 -9.01 8.93
C PHE A 35 2.49 -10.20 9.52
N LYS A 36 1.47 -10.68 8.80
CA LYS A 36 0.67 -11.85 9.17
C LYS A 36 1.06 -13.08 8.36
N ASN A 37 0.48 -14.21 8.73
CA ASN A 37 0.49 -15.46 7.96
C ASN A 37 1.88 -16.04 7.66
N GLY A 38 2.90 -15.65 8.43
CA GLY A 38 4.27 -16.12 8.29
C GLY A 38 5.16 -15.22 7.44
N ILE A 39 4.71 -13.99 7.12
CA ILE A 39 5.61 -12.96 6.60
C ILE A 39 6.57 -12.54 7.70
N GLU A 40 7.86 -12.72 7.46
CA GLU A 40 8.94 -12.42 8.40
C GLU A 40 10.07 -11.69 7.69
N LEU A 41 10.69 -10.74 8.38
CA LEU A 41 11.85 -9.98 7.89
C LEU A 41 13.00 -10.04 8.88
N TYR A 42 14.21 -10.04 8.33
CA TYR A 42 15.45 -10.16 9.08
C TYR A 42 16.46 -9.09 8.67
N GLU A 43 17.51 -8.95 9.45
CA GLU A 43 18.65 -8.11 9.10
C GLU A 43 19.29 -8.58 7.78
N GLY A 44 19.58 -7.64 6.88
CA GLY A 44 20.15 -7.90 5.56
C GLY A 44 19.14 -8.22 4.47
N ASP A 45 17.85 -8.20 4.76
CA ASP A 45 16.79 -8.43 3.76
C ASP A 45 16.66 -7.27 2.77
N THR A 46 16.13 -7.58 1.59
CA THR A 46 15.76 -6.60 0.56
C THR A 46 14.25 -6.55 0.43
N VAL A 47 13.68 -5.36 0.54
CA VAL A 47 12.22 -5.16 0.55
C VAL A 47 11.81 -4.18 -0.55
N PHE A 48 10.80 -4.57 -1.31
CA PHE A 48 10.10 -3.68 -2.25
C PHE A 48 8.76 -3.26 -1.65
N ASP A 49 8.59 -1.94 -1.44
CA ASP A 49 7.38 -1.31 -0.95
C ASP A 49 6.69 -0.58 -2.11
N VAL A 50 5.77 -1.27 -2.78
CA VAL A 50 5.04 -0.75 -3.95
C VAL A 50 3.73 -0.12 -3.48
N GLY A 51 3.57 1.18 -3.73
CA GLY A 51 2.56 2.02 -3.11
C GLY A 51 3.00 2.44 -1.70
N ALA A 52 4.19 3.04 -1.60
CA ALA A 52 4.81 3.35 -0.32
C ALA A 52 4.12 4.49 0.45
N ASN A 53 3.26 5.25 -0.22
CA ASN A 53 2.60 6.43 0.34
C ASN A 53 3.65 7.34 1.04
N ILE A 54 3.44 7.80 2.26
CA ILE A 54 4.40 8.62 3.01
C ILE A 54 5.53 7.82 3.66
N GLY A 55 5.65 6.51 3.38
CA GLY A 55 6.77 5.65 3.78
C GLY A 55 6.66 4.98 5.15
N LEU A 56 5.47 4.91 5.76
CA LEU A 56 5.34 4.35 7.11
C LEU A 56 5.69 2.86 7.17
N PHE A 57 5.35 2.07 6.14
CA PHE A 57 5.74 0.66 6.05
C PHE A 57 7.27 0.54 5.92
N ALA A 58 7.90 1.30 5.01
CA ALA A 58 9.35 1.31 4.84
C ALA A 58 10.09 1.64 6.14
N LEU A 59 9.63 2.65 6.89
CA LEU A 59 10.22 3.03 8.19
C LEU A 59 10.02 1.96 9.26
N HIS A 60 8.89 1.26 9.26
CA HIS A 60 8.65 0.14 10.16
C HIS A 60 9.60 -1.03 9.87
N VAL A 61 9.73 -1.40 8.59
CA VAL A 61 10.69 -2.41 8.12
C VAL A 61 12.12 -2.06 8.55
N TYR A 62 12.52 -0.79 8.36
CA TYR A 62 13.85 -0.31 8.78
C TYR A 62 14.11 -0.52 10.29
N GLN A 63 13.09 -0.33 11.13
CA GLN A 63 13.20 -0.61 12.58
C GLN A 63 13.24 -2.11 12.88
N VAL A 64 12.34 -2.90 12.29
CA VAL A 64 12.25 -4.36 12.51
C VAL A 64 13.56 -5.04 12.16
N CYS A 65 14.18 -4.66 11.05
CA CYS A 65 15.47 -5.16 10.58
C CYS A 65 16.68 -4.46 11.23
N ARG A 66 16.48 -3.76 12.37
CA ARG A 66 17.53 -3.06 13.12
C ARG A 66 18.44 -2.19 12.26
N LYS A 67 17.84 -1.50 11.26
CA LYS A 67 18.52 -0.60 10.31
C LYS A 67 19.42 -1.30 9.28
N ASN A 68 19.48 -2.62 9.30
CA ASN A 68 20.22 -3.40 8.33
C ASN A 68 19.25 -4.04 7.33
N VAL A 69 18.88 -3.31 6.29
CA VAL A 69 17.91 -3.71 5.27
C VAL A 69 18.06 -2.80 4.04
N SER A 70 17.82 -3.33 2.85
CA SER A 70 17.73 -2.54 1.61
C SER A 70 16.27 -2.37 1.22
N ILE A 71 15.75 -1.15 1.26
CA ILE A 71 14.35 -0.84 0.95
C ILE A 71 14.27 -0.05 -0.34
N TYR A 72 13.40 -0.51 -1.26
CA TYR A 72 13.06 0.15 -2.51
C TYR A 72 11.59 0.54 -2.45
N ALA A 73 11.31 1.82 -2.24
CA ALA A 73 9.96 2.35 -2.01
C ALA A 73 9.48 3.15 -3.22
N PHE A 74 8.30 2.80 -3.75
CA PHE A 74 7.76 3.35 -4.99
C PHE A 74 6.46 4.10 -4.70
N GLU A 75 6.42 5.39 -5.06
CA GLU A 75 5.24 6.24 -4.94
C GLU A 75 5.11 7.13 -6.19
N PRO A 76 4.05 6.97 -7.01
CA PRO A 76 3.92 7.70 -8.26
C PRO A 76 3.45 9.16 -8.11
N ILE A 77 2.73 9.52 -7.02
CA ILE A 77 2.13 10.84 -6.85
C ILE A 77 3.15 11.83 -6.29
N PRO A 78 3.55 12.88 -7.03
CA PRO A 78 4.63 13.79 -6.58
C PRO A 78 4.40 14.40 -5.21
N ALA A 79 3.17 14.85 -4.90
CA ALA A 79 2.86 15.45 -3.61
C ALA A 79 3.03 14.48 -2.43
N ILE A 80 2.78 13.18 -2.63
CA ILE A 80 2.95 12.12 -1.63
C ILE A 80 4.44 11.76 -1.56
N PHE A 81 5.07 11.59 -2.74
CA PHE A 81 6.49 11.27 -2.86
C PHE A 81 7.39 12.29 -2.15
N ASP A 82 7.09 13.57 -2.23
CA ASP A 82 7.86 14.62 -1.53
C ASP A 82 7.92 14.37 -0.01
N VAL A 83 6.86 13.82 0.58
CA VAL A 83 6.84 13.44 1.99
C VAL A 83 7.59 12.13 2.23
N LEU A 84 7.40 11.13 1.36
CA LEU A 84 8.14 9.87 1.40
C LEU A 84 9.65 10.13 1.38
N GLN A 85 10.10 10.96 0.42
CA GLN A 85 11.51 11.32 0.28
C GLN A 85 12.06 11.97 1.55
N ARG A 86 11.33 12.93 2.12
CA ARG A 86 11.77 13.59 3.36
C ARG A 86 11.79 12.65 4.56
N ASN A 87 10.87 11.70 4.62
CA ASN A 87 10.88 10.67 5.65
C ASN A 87 12.10 9.75 5.48
N ALA A 88 12.39 9.29 4.26
CA ALA A 88 13.59 8.49 3.98
C ALA A 88 14.89 9.24 4.30
N GLU A 89 15.03 10.48 3.85
CA GLU A 89 16.19 11.35 4.13
C GLU A 89 16.43 11.59 5.62
N ARG A 90 15.37 11.67 6.43
CA ARG A 90 15.46 11.82 7.90
C ARG A 90 16.07 10.60 8.59
N PHE A 91 15.78 9.40 8.09
CA PHE A 91 16.19 8.17 8.76
C PHE A 91 17.44 7.56 8.14
N ASP A 92 17.41 7.22 6.85
CA ASP A 92 18.54 6.58 6.19
C ASP A 92 18.36 6.55 4.66
N PRO A 93 18.83 7.57 3.91
CA PRO A 93 18.67 7.62 2.46
C PRO A 93 19.53 6.59 1.71
N GLU A 94 20.52 5.99 2.34
CA GLU A 94 21.36 4.94 1.73
C GLU A 94 20.62 3.61 1.67
N ASN A 95 19.89 3.27 2.74
CA ASN A 95 19.16 2.02 2.85
C ASN A 95 17.68 2.12 2.43
N ILE A 96 17.08 3.32 2.47
CA ILE A 96 15.71 3.59 2.04
C ILE A 96 15.74 4.38 0.72
N LYS A 97 15.80 3.66 -0.39
CA LYS A 97 15.80 4.24 -1.74
C LYS A 97 14.37 4.49 -2.19
N VAL A 98 14.07 5.74 -2.56
CA VAL A 98 12.71 6.14 -2.96
C VAL A 98 12.64 6.50 -4.43
N PHE A 99 11.53 6.14 -5.09
CA PHE A 99 11.35 6.29 -6.52
C PHE A 99 10.04 6.97 -6.84
N LEU A 100 10.12 8.10 -7.58
CA LEU A 100 8.95 8.82 -8.07
C LEU A 100 8.37 8.09 -9.30
N CYS A 101 7.85 6.91 -9.09
CA CYS A 101 7.15 6.13 -10.11
C CYS A 101 6.24 5.09 -9.47
N GLY A 102 5.22 4.67 -10.19
CA GLY A 102 4.48 3.44 -9.90
C GLY A 102 5.11 2.23 -10.59
N LEU A 103 4.69 1.03 -10.19
CA LEU A 103 5.05 -0.20 -10.90
C LEU A 103 3.82 -0.76 -11.63
N SER A 104 4.04 -1.35 -12.83
CA SER A 104 2.97 -1.83 -13.70
C SER A 104 3.51 -2.88 -14.68
N THR A 105 2.70 -3.26 -15.69
CA THR A 105 3.05 -4.24 -16.72
C THR A 105 4.17 -3.78 -17.66
N GLU A 106 4.34 -2.48 -17.86
CA GLU A 106 5.28 -1.86 -18.78
C GLU A 106 5.71 -0.46 -18.34
N CYS A 107 6.85 -0.01 -18.86
CA CYS A 107 7.34 1.36 -18.65
C CYS A 107 6.54 2.32 -19.53
N LYS A 108 5.76 3.19 -18.91
CA LYS A 108 4.93 4.20 -19.59
C LYS A 108 4.61 5.39 -18.69
N THR A 109 4.03 6.41 -19.29
CA THR A 109 3.41 7.52 -18.57
C THR A 109 1.90 7.33 -18.56
N THR A 110 1.25 7.59 -17.42
CA THR A 110 -0.20 7.52 -17.29
C THR A 110 -0.73 8.61 -16.35
N THR A 111 -2.05 8.84 -16.39
CA THR A 111 -2.70 9.79 -15.49
C THR A 111 -3.31 9.05 -14.31
N PHE A 112 -2.93 9.47 -13.11
CA PHE A 112 -3.52 9.00 -11.85
C PHE A 112 -4.64 9.93 -11.38
N ALA A 113 -5.63 9.37 -10.76
CA ALA A 113 -6.58 10.09 -9.93
C ALA A 113 -5.97 10.28 -8.54
N TYR A 114 -5.39 11.43 -8.30
CA TYR A 114 -4.90 11.81 -6.98
C TYR A 114 -6.05 12.27 -6.10
N HIS A 115 -6.13 11.77 -4.87
CA HIS A 115 -7.12 12.14 -3.87
C HIS A 115 -6.48 12.99 -2.76
N PRO A 116 -6.45 14.34 -2.86
CA PRO A 116 -5.74 15.19 -1.88
C PRO A 116 -6.30 15.12 -0.46
N LYS A 117 -7.52 14.60 -0.30
CA LYS A 117 -8.21 14.45 1.00
C LYS A 117 -8.20 13.03 1.55
N ALA A 118 -7.69 12.07 0.76
CA ALA A 118 -7.55 10.66 1.13
C ALA A 118 -6.45 10.02 0.26
N THR A 119 -5.18 10.30 0.60
CA THR A 119 -4.04 9.97 -0.25
C THR A 119 -3.92 8.49 -0.57
N ALA A 120 -4.31 7.64 0.37
CA ALA A 120 -4.35 6.19 0.21
C ALA A 120 -5.32 5.70 -0.87
N LEU A 121 -6.30 6.49 -1.30
CA LEU A 121 -7.25 6.14 -2.37
C LEU A 121 -6.76 6.51 -3.77
N SER A 122 -5.54 7.04 -3.92
CA SER A 122 -5.01 7.51 -5.20
C SER A 122 -4.69 6.33 -6.12
N THR A 123 -5.17 6.34 -7.36
CA THR A 123 -5.16 5.17 -8.24
C THR A 123 -4.98 5.53 -9.71
N ALA A 124 -4.38 4.61 -10.48
CA ALA A 124 -4.36 4.67 -11.95
C ALA A 124 -5.71 4.29 -12.59
N TYR A 125 -6.60 3.64 -11.82
CA TYR A 125 -7.93 3.20 -12.28
C TYR A 125 -9.04 3.95 -11.54
N PRO A 126 -9.26 5.21 -11.87
CA PRO A 126 -10.30 6.00 -11.22
C PRO A 126 -11.67 5.38 -11.49
N ASP A 127 -12.26 4.89 -10.44
CA ASP A 127 -13.63 4.41 -10.48
C ASP A 127 -14.51 5.53 -9.94
N GLY A 128 -14.93 6.40 -10.83
CA GLY A 128 -15.79 7.56 -10.52
C GLY A 128 -17.22 7.18 -10.17
N SER A 129 -17.51 5.87 -10.08
CA SER A 129 -18.85 5.41 -9.81
C SER A 129 -19.24 5.70 -8.36
N ASN A 130 -20.44 6.25 -8.20
CA ASN A 130 -21.09 6.38 -6.89
C ASN A 130 -21.19 5.01 -6.19
N GLU A 131 -21.11 3.92 -6.95
CA GLU A 131 -21.23 2.54 -6.49
C GLU A 131 -20.09 2.12 -5.55
N VAL A 132 -18.83 2.40 -5.92
CA VAL A 132 -17.66 2.07 -5.06
C VAL A 132 -17.71 2.84 -3.75
N ARG A 133 -18.02 4.13 -3.81
CA ARG A 133 -18.19 4.95 -2.61
C ARG A 133 -19.33 4.40 -1.73
N ASP A 134 -20.43 3.97 -2.32
CA ASP A 134 -21.59 3.43 -1.59
C ASP A 134 -21.31 2.02 -1.05
N GLN A 135 -20.50 1.20 -1.74
CA GLN A 135 -20.01 -0.09 -1.22
C GLN A 135 -19.11 0.12 0.00
N LEU A 136 -18.11 1.00 -0.08
CA LEU A 136 -17.24 1.35 1.02
C LEU A 136 -18.04 1.90 2.22
N LYS A 137 -18.99 2.80 1.96
CA LYS A 137 -19.89 3.32 2.98
C LYS A 137 -20.67 2.20 3.68
N ARG A 138 -21.24 1.25 2.93
CA ARG A 138 -21.97 0.11 3.49
C ARG A 138 -21.05 -0.78 4.33
N ALA A 139 -19.83 -1.06 3.84
CA ALA A 139 -18.85 -1.86 4.59
C ALA A 139 -18.50 -1.18 5.93
N ILE A 140 -18.15 0.10 5.91
CA ILE A 140 -17.83 0.86 7.12
C ILE A 140 -19.01 0.88 8.10
N LEU A 141 -20.24 1.16 7.64
CA LEU A 141 -21.41 1.23 8.51
C LEU A 141 -21.75 -0.13 9.16
N ARG A 142 -21.56 -1.24 8.43
CA ARG A 142 -21.74 -2.61 8.97
C ARG A 142 -20.68 -2.96 10.02
N ASN A 143 -19.45 -2.50 9.81
CA ASN A 143 -18.28 -2.89 10.61
C ASN A 143 -17.82 -1.80 11.60
N LEU A 144 -18.63 -0.79 11.92
CA LEU A 144 -18.27 0.35 12.78
C LEU A 144 -17.67 -0.04 14.15
N LYS A 145 -18.00 -1.22 14.68
CA LYS A 145 -17.42 -1.71 15.95
C LYS A 145 -15.92 -2.05 15.81
N ASN A 146 -15.50 -2.45 14.60
CA ASN A 146 -14.12 -2.80 14.25
C ASN A 146 -13.37 -1.63 13.59
N ALA A 147 -14.05 -0.49 13.42
CA ALA A 147 -13.47 0.70 12.79
C ALA A 147 -12.47 1.40 13.72
N PRO A 148 -11.52 2.15 13.16
CA PRO A 148 -10.61 3.01 13.91
C PRO A 148 -11.37 3.95 14.88
N PRO A 149 -10.72 4.42 15.97
CA PRO A 149 -11.38 5.17 17.03
C PRO A 149 -12.20 6.38 16.55
N TYR A 150 -11.71 7.10 15.52
CA TYR A 150 -12.37 8.29 14.99
C TYR A 150 -13.65 7.98 14.19
N LEU A 151 -13.79 6.79 13.59
CA LEU A 151 -15.03 6.30 12.96
C LEU A 151 -15.93 5.60 13.98
N ARG A 152 -15.35 4.86 14.92
CA ARG A 152 -16.08 4.11 15.93
C ARG A 152 -17.00 5.01 16.78
N ARG A 153 -16.62 6.28 16.98
CA ARG A 153 -17.47 7.29 17.66
C ARG A 153 -18.80 7.54 16.93
N LEU A 154 -18.89 7.29 15.62
CA LEU A 154 -20.15 7.39 14.89
C LEU A 154 -21.23 6.45 15.45
N ARG A 155 -20.87 5.36 16.13
CA ARG A 155 -21.82 4.44 16.76
C ARG A 155 -22.71 5.10 17.82
N LEU A 156 -22.27 6.20 18.41
CA LEU A 156 -23.02 6.97 19.40
C LEU A 156 -24.15 7.83 18.78
N LEU A 157 -24.16 7.95 17.46
CA LEU A 157 -25.14 8.77 16.73
C LEU A 157 -26.30 7.92 16.20
N PRO A 158 -27.49 8.52 15.94
CA PRO A 158 -28.57 7.87 15.21
C PRO A 158 -28.14 7.38 13.81
N PRO A 159 -28.70 6.26 13.29
CA PRO A 159 -28.30 5.69 12.00
C PRO A 159 -28.33 6.66 10.82
N SER A 160 -29.36 7.52 10.75
CA SER A 160 -29.50 8.56 9.71
C SER A 160 -28.34 9.56 9.74
N LEU A 161 -27.97 10.01 10.95
CA LEU A 161 -26.88 10.98 11.13
C LEU A 161 -25.51 10.36 10.83
N ARG A 162 -25.30 9.08 11.21
CA ARG A 162 -24.08 8.32 10.82
C ARG A 162 -23.90 8.31 9.30
N SER A 163 -24.99 7.96 8.60
CA SER A 163 -25.01 7.88 7.14
C SER A 163 -24.76 9.24 6.50
N LEU A 164 -25.32 10.30 7.03
CA LEU A 164 -25.11 11.66 6.52
C LEU A 164 -23.66 12.13 6.67
N ILE A 165 -23.11 11.98 7.88
CA ILE A 165 -21.72 12.37 8.19
C ILE A 165 -20.74 11.58 7.34
N LEU A 166 -20.91 10.25 7.25
CA LEU A 166 -20.02 9.40 6.47
C LEU A 166 -20.11 9.75 4.97
N ASN A 167 -21.30 10.01 4.46
CA ASN A 167 -21.50 10.46 3.08
C ASN A 167 -20.75 11.77 2.79
N HIS A 168 -20.85 12.74 3.68
CA HIS A 168 -20.13 14.00 3.52
C HIS A 168 -18.60 13.79 3.53
N ARG A 169 -18.08 12.97 4.46
CA ARG A 169 -16.65 12.63 4.54
C ARG A 169 -16.16 11.93 3.28
N LEU A 170 -16.89 10.90 2.81
CA LEU A 170 -16.54 10.16 1.61
C LEU A 170 -16.60 11.03 0.35
N ARG A 171 -17.61 11.90 0.20
CA ARG A 171 -17.63 12.86 -0.92
C ARG A 171 -16.39 13.74 -0.99
N ARG A 172 -15.87 14.16 0.15
CA ARG A 172 -14.62 14.94 0.21
C ARG A 172 -13.39 14.08 -0.08
N ALA A 173 -13.36 12.86 0.47
CA ALA A 173 -12.26 11.91 0.24
C ALA A 173 -12.13 11.54 -1.25
N PHE A 174 -13.25 11.42 -1.95
CA PHE A 174 -13.30 11.07 -3.36
C PHE A 174 -13.16 12.27 -4.34
N GLN A 175 -12.76 13.46 -3.87
CA GLN A 175 -12.33 14.54 -4.75
C GLN A 175 -11.03 14.14 -5.47
N ILE A 176 -10.99 14.32 -6.80
CA ILE A 176 -9.91 13.87 -7.67
C ILE A 176 -9.20 15.07 -8.30
N GLU A 177 -7.87 14.99 -8.34
CA GLU A 177 -7.00 15.83 -9.16
C GLU A 177 -6.23 14.93 -10.12
N PRO A 178 -6.25 15.14 -11.44
CA PRO A 178 -5.47 14.34 -12.37
C PRO A 178 -3.99 14.70 -12.27
N VAL A 179 -3.13 13.69 -12.13
CA VAL A 179 -1.67 13.84 -12.05
C VAL A 179 -0.99 12.88 -13.00
N THR A 180 -0.07 13.37 -13.82
CA THR A 180 0.72 12.54 -14.73
C THR A 180 1.87 11.89 -13.98
N CYS A 181 1.95 10.55 -14.04
CA CYS A 181 2.94 9.75 -13.32
C CYS A 181 3.69 8.82 -14.26
N GLN A 182 4.93 8.52 -13.91
CA GLN A 182 5.75 7.50 -14.57
C GLN A 182 5.43 6.13 -14.01
N LEU A 183 5.38 5.13 -14.88
CA LEU A 183 5.30 3.72 -14.52
C LEU A 183 6.54 2.98 -15.01
N ARG A 184 7.00 2.02 -14.22
CA ARG A 184 8.09 1.09 -14.52
C ARG A 184 7.62 -0.35 -14.24
N THR A 185 8.46 -1.35 -14.52
CA THR A 185 8.19 -2.72 -14.12
C THR A 185 9.10 -3.14 -12.97
N VAL A 186 8.69 -4.15 -12.20
CA VAL A 186 9.56 -4.73 -11.15
C VAL A 186 10.87 -5.22 -11.77
N SER A 187 10.80 -5.91 -12.92
CA SER A 187 11.98 -6.44 -13.61
C SER A 187 12.92 -5.34 -14.13
N ASP A 188 12.38 -4.20 -14.54
CA ASP A 188 13.19 -3.03 -14.91
C ASP A 188 13.97 -2.47 -13.71
N ILE A 189 13.34 -2.39 -12.54
CA ILE A 189 14.01 -1.99 -11.29
C ILE A 189 15.10 -2.98 -10.89
N LEU A 190 14.81 -4.28 -10.93
CA LEU A 190 15.80 -5.34 -10.62
C LEU A 190 17.07 -5.19 -11.47
N ARG A 191 16.90 -5.00 -12.80
CA ARG A 191 18.03 -4.83 -13.72
C ARG A 191 18.81 -3.54 -13.48
N ASN A 192 18.12 -2.42 -13.37
CA ASN A 192 18.77 -1.10 -13.29
C ASN A 192 19.51 -0.87 -11.96
N HIS A 193 19.11 -1.59 -10.91
CA HIS A 193 19.72 -1.47 -9.58
C HIS A 193 20.50 -2.73 -9.16
N ALA A 194 20.70 -3.69 -10.08
CA ALA A 194 21.41 -4.95 -9.84
C ALA A 194 20.87 -5.69 -8.58
N VAL A 195 19.55 -5.73 -8.43
CA VAL A 195 18.92 -6.41 -7.29
C VAL A 195 18.79 -7.90 -7.59
N GLU A 196 19.49 -8.73 -6.81
CA GLU A 196 19.53 -10.18 -7.00
C GLU A 196 18.45 -10.93 -6.20
N ARG A 197 17.90 -10.30 -5.14
CA ARG A 197 16.91 -10.93 -4.26
C ARG A 197 15.92 -9.89 -3.73
N ILE A 198 14.65 -10.27 -3.63
CA ILE A 198 13.58 -9.58 -2.92
C ILE A 198 13.07 -10.52 -1.83
N ASP A 199 13.33 -10.20 -0.57
CA ASP A 199 12.88 -11.01 0.55
C ASP A 199 11.40 -10.78 0.83
N LEU A 200 10.91 -9.55 0.62
CA LEU A 200 9.49 -9.23 0.66
C LEU A 200 9.12 -8.23 -0.45
N LEU A 201 8.16 -8.61 -1.28
CA LEU A 201 7.44 -7.73 -2.19
C LEU A 201 6.09 -7.38 -1.57
N LYS A 202 5.92 -6.16 -1.05
CA LYS A 202 4.63 -5.60 -0.64
C LYS A 202 4.02 -4.84 -1.81
N VAL A 203 2.76 -5.10 -2.12
CA VAL A 203 2.00 -4.41 -3.17
C VAL A 203 0.67 -3.93 -2.62
N ASP A 204 0.51 -2.62 -2.60
CA ASP A 204 -0.71 -1.94 -2.17
C ASP A 204 -0.88 -0.67 -3.03
N VAL A 205 -1.57 -0.82 -4.16
CA VAL A 205 -1.58 0.17 -5.27
C VAL A 205 -2.97 0.47 -5.82
N GLU A 206 -3.97 0.29 -4.99
CA GLU A 206 -5.34 0.72 -5.29
C GLU A 206 -5.81 0.32 -6.70
N LYS A 207 -6.11 -0.96 -6.87
CA LYS A 207 -6.64 -1.60 -8.09
C LYS A 207 -5.62 -1.90 -9.20
N SER A 208 -4.32 -1.63 -9.01
CA SER A 208 -3.26 -1.94 -9.99
C SER A 208 -2.43 -3.17 -9.60
N GLU A 209 -2.84 -3.95 -8.61
CA GLU A 209 -2.05 -5.04 -8.01
C GLU A 209 -1.67 -6.11 -9.04
N LEU A 210 -2.63 -6.51 -9.89
CA LEU A 210 -2.38 -7.48 -10.94
C LEU A 210 -1.38 -6.96 -11.98
N ASP A 211 -1.44 -5.68 -12.30
CA ASP A 211 -0.53 -5.08 -13.29
C ASP A 211 0.92 -5.05 -12.78
N VAL A 212 1.11 -4.75 -11.49
CA VAL A 212 2.44 -4.82 -10.86
C VAL A 212 3.03 -6.22 -11.00
N LEU A 213 2.24 -7.26 -10.67
CA LEU A 213 2.68 -8.64 -10.72
C LEU A 213 2.91 -9.13 -12.16
N LEU A 214 2.13 -8.68 -13.12
CA LEU A 214 2.32 -8.96 -14.55
C LEU A 214 3.58 -8.29 -15.12
N GLY A 215 4.09 -7.24 -14.48
CA GLY A 215 5.35 -6.58 -14.83
C GLY A 215 6.61 -7.32 -14.35
N ILE A 216 6.45 -8.51 -13.75
CA ILE A 216 7.57 -9.36 -13.33
C ILE A 216 7.83 -10.39 -14.44
N GLU A 217 9.02 -10.35 -15.03
CA GLU A 217 9.44 -11.32 -16.04
C GLU A 217 9.61 -12.71 -15.43
N GLY A 218 9.36 -13.78 -16.22
CA GLY A 218 9.32 -15.15 -15.71
C GLY A 218 10.56 -15.57 -14.92
N GLN A 219 11.74 -15.13 -15.34
CA GLN A 219 13.03 -15.40 -14.68
C GLN A 219 13.20 -14.68 -13.35
N ASP A 220 12.60 -13.49 -13.19
CA ASP A 220 12.76 -12.66 -11.99
C ASP A 220 11.89 -13.11 -10.82
N TRP A 221 10.84 -13.88 -11.10
CA TRP A 221 10.02 -14.47 -10.04
C TRP A 221 10.82 -15.32 -9.04
N GLN A 222 11.90 -15.95 -9.49
CA GLN A 222 12.76 -16.77 -8.61
C GLN A 222 13.53 -15.93 -7.58
N LYS A 223 13.67 -14.63 -7.83
CA LYS A 223 14.32 -13.69 -6.91
C LYS A 223 13.43 -13.28 -5.75
N ILE A 224 12.11 -13.57 -5.80
CA ILE A 224 11.12 -13.10 -4.83
C ILE A 224 10.78 -14.23 -3.85
N ASN A 225 10.99 -14.00 -2.55
CA ASN A 225 10.79 -15.00 -1.50
C ASN A 225 9.40 -14.94 -0.88
N GLN A 226 8.92 -13.75 -0.56
CA GLN A 226 7.63 -13.51 0.07
C GLN A 226 6.88 -12.40 -0.67
N VAL A 227 5.55 -12.52 -0.72
CA VAL A 227 4.68 -11.51 -1.34
C VAL A 227 3.51 -11.24 -0.40
N VAL A 228 3.22 -9.97 -0.17
CA VAL A 228 1.96 -9.52 0.43
C VAL A 228 1.30 -8.52 -0.49
N VAL A 229 0.02 -8.75 -0.78
CA VAL A 229 -0.74 -7.90 -1.71
C VAL A 229 -2.08 -7.57 -1.08
N GLU A 230 -2.40 -6.25 -1.00
CA GLU A 230 -3.79 -5.85 -0.82
C GLU A 230 -4.49 -5.94 -2.19
N VAL A 231 -5.48 -6.79 -2.32
CA VAL A 231 -6.14 -7.11 -3.60
C VAL A 231 -7.55 -6.56 -3.62
N HIS A 232 -7.84 -5.71 -4.58
CA HIS A 232 -9.20 -5.35 -4.96
C HIS A 232 -9.75 -6.40 -5.94
N ASP A 233 -10.64 -7.30 -5.45
CA ASP A 233 -11.16 -8.43 -6.24
C ASP A 233 -12.15 -7.97 -7.33
N LEU A 234 -11.63 -7.26 -8.30
CA LEU A 234 -12.31 -6.90 -9.54
C LEU A 234 -12.02 -7.98 -10.57
N ASP A 235 -13.05 -8.45 -11.29
CA ASP A 235 -12.89 -9.46 -12.36
C ASP A 235 -12.11 -10.72 -11.91
N HIS A 236 -12.37 -11.20 -10.69
CA HIS A 236 -11.73 -12.38 -10.10
C HIS A 236 -10.19 -12.26 -9.95
N ARG A 237 -9.68 -11.08 -9.61
CA ARG A 237 -8.23 -10.84 -9.43
C ARG A 237 -7.60 -11.72 -8.36
N VAL A 238 -8.27 -11.95 -7.25
CA VAL A 238 -7.81 -12.90 -6.21
C VAL A 238 -7.49 -14.26 -6.82
N LYS A 239 -8.39 -14.80 -7.65
CA LYS A 239 -8.17 -16.09 -8.32
C LYS A 239 -7.01 -16.03 -9.31
N LYS A 240 -6.91 -14.96 -10.12
CA LYS A 240 -5.83 -14.76 -11.10
C LYS A 240 -4.47 -14.66 -10.42
N ILE A 241 -4.36 -13.82 -9.39
CA ILE A 241 -3.12 -13.61 -8.61
C ILE A 241 -2.72 -14.90 -7.89
N THR A 242 -3.67 -15.59 -7.25
CA THR A 242 -3.40 -16.88 -6.59
C THR A 242 -2.87 -17.93 -7.57
N ALA A 243 -3.46 -18.04 -8.76
CA ALA A 243 -3.00 -18.98 -9.79
C ALA A 243 -1.59 -18.62 -10.30
N MET A 244 -1.32 -17.34 -10.54
CA MET A 244 -0.01 -16.82 -10.93
C MET A 244 1.08 -17.17 -9.90
N LEU A 245 0.86 -16.84 -8.63
CA LEU A 245 1.80 -17.11 -7.54
C LEU A 245 2.08 -18.61 -7.39
N LYS A 246 1.03 -19.47 -7.48
CA LYS A 246 1.21 -20.92 -7.49
C LYS A 246 2.07 -21.39 -8.67
N GLY A 247 1.82 -20.87 -9.87
CA GLY A 247 2.60 -21.16 -11.08
C GLY A 247 4.07 -20.79 -10.95
N HIS A 248 4.39 -19.75 -10.17
CA HIS A 248 5.75 -19.29 -9.90
C HIS A 248 6.37 -19.89 -8.61
N GLY A 249 5.75 -20.94 -8.04
CA GLY A 249 6.35 -21.75 -6.97
C GLY A 249 6.08 -21.28 -5.54
N PHE A 250 5.14 -20.37 -5.32
CA PHE A 250 4.66 -20.05 -3.97
C PHE A 250 3.74 -21.19 -3.49
N ARG A 251 4.05 -21.76 -2.33
CA ARG A 251 3.39 -22.97 -1.80
C ARG A 251 2.37 -22.67 -0.71
N LYS A 252 2.67 -21.73 0.18
CA LYS A 252 1.76 -21.28 1.23
C LYS A 252 1.11 -19.97 0.78
N ILE A 253 -0.17 -20.02 0.43
CA ILE A 253 -0.95 -18.83 0.03
C ILE A 253 -2.14 -18.72 0.96
N THR A 254 -2.26 -17.61 1.67
CA THR A 254 -3.34 -17.32 2.60
C THR A 254 -4.08 -16.06 2.15
N LEU A 255 -5.39 -16.06 2.27
CA LEU A 255 -6.26 -14.92 1.95
C LEU A 255 -7.05 -14.53 3.20
N GLU A 256 -7.01 -13.25 3.55
CA GLU A 256 -7.74 -12.69 4.68
C GLU A 256 -8.46 -11.39 4.29
N GLN A 257 -9.48 -11.04 5.06
CA GLN A 257 -10.08 -9.71 5.02
C GLN A 257 -9.87 -9.02 6.35
N GLU A 258 -9.46 -7.77 6.30
CA GLU A 258 -9.44 -6.95 7.49
C GLU A 258 -10.84 -6.83 8.10
N PRO A 259 -10.95 -6.79 9.44
CA PRO A 259 -12.24 -6.73 10.10
C PRO A 259 -13.14 -5.57 9.67
N ILE A 260 -12.53 -4.43 9.28
CA ILE A 260 -13.26 -3.25 8.78
C ILE A 260 -13.81 -3.46 7.36
N PHE A 261 -13.11 -4.25 6.54
CA PHE A 261 -13.47 -4.52 5.15
C PHE A 261 -14.25 -5.83 4.96
N LYS A 262 -14.63 -6.50 6.06
CA LYS A 262 -15.34 -7.78 5.99
C LYS A 262 -16.63 -7.66 5.17
N GLY A 263 -16.72 -8.48 4.11
CA GLY A 263 -17.84 -8.46 3.15
C GLY A 263 -17.73 -7.39 2.07
N SER A 264 -16.55 -6.77 1.90
CA SER A 264 -16.18 -5.98 0.72
C SER A 264 -15.45 -6.86 -0.30
N ASN A 265 -14.89 -6.23 -1.34
CA ASN A 265 -14.03 -6.87 -2.34
C ASN A 265 -12.53 -6.63 -2.09
N ILE A 266 -12.14 -6.20 -0.88
CA ILE A 266 -10.74 -5.94 -0.49
C ILE A 266 -10.23 -7.11 0.35
N PHE A 267 -9.08 -7.67 -0.03
CA PHE A 267 -8.45 -8.82 0.61
C PHE A 267 -6.95 -8.62 0.74
N ASN A 268 -6.36 -9.11 1.82
CA ASN A 268 -4.92 -9.27 1.94
C ASN A 268 -4.53 -10.70 1.54
N LEU A 269 -3.65 -10.82 0.55
CA LEU A 269 -3.10 -12.08 0.08
C LEU A 269 -1.64 -12.17 0.49
N TYR A 270 -1.27 -13.26 1.17
CA TYR A 270 0.08 -13.56 1.62
C TYR A 270 0.59 -14.81 0.91
N ALA A 271 1.78 -14.77 0.37
CA ALA A 271 2.37 -15.88 -0.34
C ALA A 271 3.84 -16.09 0.05
N LEU A 272 4.18 -17.33 0.36
CA LEU A 272 5.52 -17.75 0.80
C LEU A 272 6.03 -18.88 -0.09
N ARG A 273 7.34 -18.86 -0.40
CA ARG A 273 8.02 -20.04 -0.94
C ARG A 273 8.29 -21.05 0.16
N GLN A 274 8.33 -22.34 -0.18
CA GLN A 274 8.50 -23.43 0.80
C GLN A 274 9.89 -23.45 1.47
N ASN A 275 10.89 -22.74 0.88
CA ASN A 275 12.28 -22.71 1.34
C ASN A 275 12.77 -21.26 1.56
N SER A 276 11.89 -20.32 1.91
CA SER A 276 12.38 -19.01 2.40
C SER A 276 12.96 -19.22 3.78
N ARG A 277 14.24 -19.59 3.78
CA ARG A 277 15.19 -20.00 4.84
C ARG A 277 14.92 -21.33 5.51
#